data_4cce455281e1d4dc75ae0d606e6ffa99
#
_entry.id   4cce455281e1d4dc75ae0d606e6ffa99
#
_cell.length_a   1.000
_cell.length_b   1.000
_cell.length_c   1.000
_cell.angle_alpha   90.00
_cell.angle_beta   90.00
_cell.angle_gamma   90.00
#
_symmetry.space_group_name_H-M   'P 1'
#
loop_
_entity.id
_entity.type
_entity.pdbx_description
1 polymer ?
#
loop_
_entity_poly.entity_id
_entity_poly.type
_entity_poly.pdbx_seq_one_letter_code
_entity_poly.pdbx_strand_id
1 'polypeptide(L)'
;LLARSGSEAKTMISSHCPDLVILDLGLPDMDGIDVLRELRSWSSLPVVVVSARSHEHDKVQALDLGADDYLTKPFGTAELLARVRTAIRHTRTTSANSEIAREGTYTVGEMTIDYNKHQVLVRGENVHLTLSEFRIVALLGKFAGKVLTYDYIIKELWGPRAGGDNQILRVNMANIRRKIEKNPAEPEYLFTEVGVGYRMAENSEQ
;
A
#
# COMPACT_ATOMS: atom_id res chain seq x y z
N LEU A 1 -2.31 12.98 4.65
CA LEU A 1 -1.68 13.03 5.99
C LEU A 1 -0.49 13.98 5.95
N LEU A 2 -0.21 14.68 7.05
CA LEU A 2 0.93 15.58 7.16
C LEU A 2 1.64 15.30 8.49
N ALA A 3 2.91 14.92 8.41
CA ALA A 3 3.82 14.80 9.54
C ALA A 3 4.74 16.03 9.59
N ARG A 4 5.01 16.57 10.78
CA ARG A 4 5.84 17.77 10.98
C ARG A 4 7.26 17.45 11.43
N SER A 5 7.55 16.17 11.71
CA SER A 5 8.85 15.69 12.15
C SER A 5 9.11 14.28 11.64
N GLY A 6 10.37 13.83 11.67
CA GLY A 6 10.73 12.47 11.28
C GLY A 6 10.14 11.41 12.22
N SER A 7 10.11 11.68 13.52
CA SER A 7 9.51 10.79 14.51
C SER A 7 8.00 10.63 14.28
N GLU A 8 7.29 11.73 14.00
CA GLU A 8 5.87 11.70 13.65
C GLU A 8 5.63 10.97 12.33
N ALA A 9 6.49 11.23 11.32
CA ALA A 9 6.39 10.55 10.02
C ALA A 9 6.52 9.02 10.17
N LYS A 10 7.50 8.53 10.93
CA LYS A 10 7.69 7.09 11.19
C LYS A 10 6.46 6.47 11.86
N THR A 11 5.90 7.14 12.84
CA THR A 11 4.66 6.71 13.51
C THR A 11 3.48 6.71 12.55
N MET A 12 3.31 7.76 11.75
CA MET A 12 2.23 7.84 10.76
C MET A 12 2.36 6.81 9.64
N ILE A 13 3.56 6.57 9.14
CA ILE A 13 3.78 5.56 8.10
C ILE A 13 3.38 4.18 8.63
N SER A 14 3.80 3.81 9.83
CA SER A 14 3.49 2.51 10.42
C SER A 14 2.02 2.36 10.82
N SER A 15 1.35 3.44 11.23
CA SER A 15 -0.04 3.39 11.71
C SER A 15 -1.10 3.63 10.64
N HIS A 16 -0.77 4.36 9.55
CA HIS A 16 -1.73 4.70 8.50
C HIS A 16 -1.44 4.05 7.15
N CYS A 17 -0.25 3.42 6.99
CA CYS A 17 0.22 2.76 5.77
C CYS A 17 -0.17 3.50 4.48
N PRO A 18 0.39 4.68 4.25
CA PRO A 18 0.10 5.47 3.05
C PRO A 18 0.53 4.70 1.78
N ASP A 19 -0.05 5.06 0.64
CA ASP A 19 0.33 4.48 -0.65
C ASP A 19 1.65 5.06 -1.20
N LEU A 20 2.09 6.21 -0.68
CA LEU A 20 3.33 6.90 -1.05
C LEU A 20 3.70 7.89 0.05
N VAL A 21 4.99 8.12 0.23
CA VAL A 21 5.54 9.18 1.09
C VAL A 21 6.22 10.25 0.24
N ILE A 22 5.90 11.51 0.50
CA ILE A 22 6.70 12.64 0.06
C ILE A 22 7.55 13.04 1.27
N LEU A 23 8.87 12.90 1.15
CA LEU A 23 9.82 13.05 2.25
C LEU A 23 10.71 14.27 2.04
N ASP A 24 10.64 15.23 2.96
CA ASP A 24 11.65 16.30 3.03
C ASP A 24 12.88 15.78 3.80
N LEU A 25 14.07 16.09 3.32
CA LEU A 25 15.31 15.75 4.04
C LEU A 25 15.60 16.72 5.19
N GLY A 26 15.11 17.95 5.12
CA GLY A 26 15.29 18.98 6.14
C GLY A 26 14.22 18.93 7.23
N LEU A 27 14.15 17.84 7.99
CA LEU A 27 13.22 17.72 9.11
C LEU A 27 13.78 18.37 10.37
N PRO A 28 12.94 18.84 11.30
CA PRO A 28 13.41 19.59 12.47
C PRO A 28 14.11 18.74 13.54
N ASP A 29 13.85 17.44 13.56
CA ASP A 29 14.31 16.51 14.62
C ASP A 29 15.38 15.50 14.15
N MET A 30 15.48 15.25 12.84
CA MET A 30 16.45 14.29 12.28
C MET A 30 16.66 14.53 10.79
N ASP A 31 17.68 13.91 10.20
CA ASP A 31 17.86 13.92 8.74
C ASP A 31 16.82 12.99 8.09
N GLY A 32 16.14 13.47 7.03
CA GLY A 32 15.20 12.64 6.27
C GLY A 32 15.87 11.42 5.61
N ILE A 33 17.18 11.45 5.37
CA ILE A 33 17.97 10.28 4.94
C ILE A 33 17.88 9.14 5.96
N ASP A 34 17.88 9.46 7.26
CA ASP A 34 17.77 8.43 8.31
C ASP A 34 16.35 7.86 8.37
N VAL A 35 15.32 8.69 8.13
CA VAL A 35 13.94 8.22 7.97
C VAL A 35 13.84 7.27 6.77
N LEU A 36 14.42 7.62 5.63
CA LEU A 36 14.43 6.79 4.42
C LEU A 36 15.14 5.46 4.67
N ARG A 37 16.33 5.48 5.27
CA ARG A 37 17.12 4.29 5.59
C ARG A 37 16.35 3.34 6.51
N GLU A 38 15.75 3.88 7.56
CA GLU A 38 14.94 3.08 8.49
C GLU A 38 13.72 2.50 7.80
N LEU A 39 12.99 3.29 7.00
CA LEU A 39 11.85 2.83 6.23
C LEU A 39 12.23 1.68 5.29
N ARG A 40 13.34 1.78 4.58
CA ARG A 40 13.82 0.73 3.66
C ARG A 40 14.26 -0.56 4.35
N SER A 41 14.55 -0.51 5.65
CA SER A 41 14.86 -1.73 6.40
C SER A 41 13.65 -2.67 6.59
N TRP A 42 12.43 -2.18 6.33
CA TRP A 42 11.19 -2.95 6.57
C TRP A 42 10.07 -2.71 5.55
N SER A 43 10.21 -1.75 4.63
CA SER A 43 9.13 -1.41 3.69
C SER A 43 9.68 -1.02 2.31
N SER A 44 8.98 -1.46 1.27
CA SER A 44 9.15 -1.03 -0.13
C SER A 44 8.17 0.07 -0.54
N LEU A 45 7.56 0.77 0.43
CA LEU A 45 6.63 1.88 0.21
C LEU A 45 7.28 2.94 -0.71
N PRO A 46 6.60 3.42 -1.77
CA PRO A 46 7.14 4.45 -2.64
C PRO A 46 7.49 5.73 -1.86
N VAL A 47 8.68 6.25 -2.09
CA VAL A 47 9.17 7.50 -1.47
C VAL A 47 9.67 8.44 -2.56
N VAL A 48 9.06 9.62 -2.66
CA VAL A 48 9.56 10.74 -3.44
C VAL A 48 10.22 11.73 -2.49
N VAL A 49 11.54 11.89 -2.60
CA VAL A 49 12.27 12.87 -1.79
C VAL A 49 12.09 14.26 -2.36
N VAL A 50 11.81 15.25 -1.51
CA VAL A 50 11.74 16.67 -1.87
C VAL A 50 12.71 17.45 -0.96
N SER A 51 13.68 18.19 -1.52
CA SER A 51 14.70 18.82 -0.71
C SER A 51 15.26 20.10 -1.33
N ALA A 52 15.71 21.03 -0.49
CA ALA A 52 16.51 22.18 -0.90
C ALA A 52 17.97 21.79 -1.21
N ARG A 53 18.43 20.59 -0.83
CA ARG A 53 19.77 20.10 -1.14
C ARG A 53 19.85 19.78 -2.63
N SER A 54 20.72 20.50 -3.35
CA SER A 54 20.83 20.39 -4.82
C SER A 54 22.10 19.65 -5.27
N HIS A 55 23.00 19.32 -4.34
CA HIS A 55 24.24 18.61 -4.68
C HIS A 55 23.96 17.22 -5.24
N GLU A 56 24.71 16.83 -6.24
CA GLU A 56 24.60 15.52 -6.89
C GLU A 56 24.76 14.37 -5.89
N HIS A 57 25.69 14.50 -4.96
CA HIS A 57 25.92 13.51 -3.90
C HIS A 57 24.65 13.22 -3.07
N ASP A 58 23.91 14.26 -2.66
CA ASP A 58 22.68 14.07 -1.86
C ASP A 58 21.60 13.33 -2.65
N LYS A 59 21.50 13.62 -3.96
CA LYS A 59 20.55 12.94 -4.86
C LYS A 59 20.91 11.47 -5.04
N VAL A 60 22.18 11.20 -5.34
CA VAL A 60 22.69 9.83 -5.51
C VAL A 60 22.49 9.05 -4.22
N GLN A 61 22.86 9.61 -3.07
CA GLN A 61 22.67 8.96 -1.77
C GLN A 61 21.22 8.59 -1.50
N ALA A 62 20.26 9.48 -1.75
CA ALA A 62 18.84 9.20 -1.53
C ALA A 62 18.33 8.10 -2.48
N LEU A 63 18.72 8.14 -3.76
CA LEU A 63 18.33 7.14 -4.76
C LEU A 63 18.96 5.76 -4.47
N ASP A 64 20.23 5.72 -4.09
CA ASP A 64 20.94 4.48 -3.73
C ASP A 64 20.36 3.85 -2.46
N LEU A 65 19.84 4.68 -1.54
CA LEU A 65 19.10 4.21 -0.37
C LEU A 65 17.68 3.71 -0.72
N GLY A 66 17.25 3.85 -1.98
CA GLY A 66 16.00 3.33 -2.46
C GLY A 66 14.85 4.33 -2.51
N ALA A 67 15.11 5.65 -2.57
CA ALA A 67 14.09 6.61 -2.97
C ALA A 67 13.68 6.34 -4.43
N ASP A 68 12.38 6.41 -4.71
CA ASP A 68 11.86 6.18 -6.07
C ASP A 68 12.09 7.38 -6.97
N ASP A 69 12.18 8.58 -6.40
CA ASP A 69 12.53 9.79 -7.13
C ASP A 69 13.05 10.89 -6.17
N TYR A 70 13.72 11.89 -6.75
CA TYR A 70 14.26 13.04 -6.02
C TYR A 70 13.91 14.35 -6.73
N LEU A 71 13.32 15.29 -6.01
CA LEU A 71 12.88 16.58 -6.52
C LEU A 71 13.53 17.73 -5.73
N THR A 72 14.22 18.61 -6.44
CA THR A 72 14.90 19.76 -5.82
C THR A 72 13.95 20.96 -5.70
N LYS A 73 13.89 21.59 -4.54
CA LYS A 73 13.16 22.85 -4.33
C LYS A 73 13.93 24.04 -4.96
N PRO A 74 13.23 25.01 -5.59
CA PRO A 74 11.79 25.08 -5.82
C PRO A 74 11.34 24.18 -6.99
N PHE A 75 10.14 23.60 -6.90
CA PHE A 75 9.55 22.76 -7.94
C PHE A 75 8.11 23.20 -8.27
N GLY A 76 7.66 22.88 -9.47
CA GLY A 76 6.28 23.09 -9.89
C GLY A 76 5.35 21.97 -9.40
N THR A 77 4.11 22.31 -9.07
CA THR A 77 3.10 21.32 -8.67
C THR A 77 2.89 20.22 -9.73
N ALA A 78 2.91 20.60 -11.01
CA ALA A 78 2.77 19.66 -12.11
C ALA A 78 3.92 18.64 -12.17
N GLU A 79 5.16 19.08 -11.88
CA GLU A 79 6.32 18.21 -11.83
C GLU A 79 6.21 17.23 -10.66
N LEU A 80 5.89 17.69 -9.44
CA LEU A 80 5.68 16.83 -8.29
C LEU A 80 4.62 15.76 -8.57
N LEU A 81 3.48 16.15 -9.12
CA LEU A 81 2.41 15.22 -9.46
C LEU A 81 2.83 14.19 -10.52
N ALA A 82 3.66 14.59 -11.49
CA ALA A 82 4.19 13.66 -12.49
C ALA A 82 5.10 12.59 -11.86
N ARG A 83 5.98 12.99 -10.94
CA ARG A 83 6.89 12.08 -10.22
C ARG A 83 6.13 11.15 -9.27
N VAL A 84 5.14 11.66 -8.54
CA VAL A 84 4.24 10.85 -7.71
C VAL A 84 3.53 9.78 -8.54
N ARG A 85 2.96 10.14 -9.70
CA ARG A 85 2.34 9.15 -10.61
C ARG A 85 3.34 8.10 -11.09
N THR A 86 4.58 8.50 -11.36
CA THR A 86 5.64 7.58 -11.81
C THR A 86 6.03 6.62 -10.69
N ALA A 87 6.26 7.10 -9.47
CA ALA A 87 6.60 6.28 -8.30
C ALA A 87 5.51 5.24 -8.01
N ILE A 88 4.24 5.64 -8.00
CA ILE A 88 3.10 4.72 -7.82
C ILE A 88 3.03 3.69 -8.96
N ARG A 89 3.27 4.09 -10.20
CA ARG A 89 3.27 3.15 -11.34
C ARG A 89 4.38 2.12 -11.23
N HIS A 90 5.59 2.51 -10.85
CA HIS A 90 6.72 1.59 -10.64
C HIS A 90 6.40 0.54 -9.58
N THR A 91 5.79 0.92 -8.48
CA THR A 91 5.36 -0.03 -7.44
C THR A 91 4.34 -1.03 -7.96
N ARG A 92 3.40 -0.59 -8.81
CA ARG A 92 2.46 -1.50 -9.49
C ARG A 92 3.17 -2.49 -10.41
N THR A 93 4.19 -2.05 -11.14
CA THR A 93 4.95 -2.90 -12.07
C THR A 93 5.88 -3.88 -11.32
N THR A 94 6.46 -3.47 -10.22
CA THR A 94 7.33 -4.33 -9.38
C THR A 94 6.51 -5.38 -8.63
N SER A 95 5.29 -5.03 -8.19
CA SER A 95 4.34 -6.00 -7.62
C SER A 95 3.81 -6.98 -8.69
N ALA A 96 3.77 -6.58 -9.97
CA ALA A 96 3.40 -7.46 -11.08
C ALA A 96 4.44 -8.56 -11.37
N ASN A 97 5.69 -8.38 -10.96
CA ASN A 97 6.75 -9.40 -11.06
C ASN A 97 6.73 -10.41 -9.90
N SER A 98 5.91 -10.21 -8.87
CA SER A 98 5.63 -11.23 -7.87
C SER A 98 4.68 -12.30 -8.44
N GLU A 99 4.67 -13.50 -7.89
CA GLU A 99 3.84 -14.63 -8.32
C GLU A 99 2.34 -14.32 -8.51
N ILE A 100 1.85 -13.23 -7.89
CA ILE A 100 0.47 -12.74 -8.02
C ILE A 100 0.13 -12.35 -9.46
N ALA A 101 1.09 -11.81 -10.23
CA ALA A 101 0.89 -11.37 -11.61
C ALA A 101 0.66 -12.51 -12.63
N ARG A 102 0.83 -13.77 -12.22
CA ARG A 102 0.64 -14.95 -13.11
C ARG A 102 -0.78 -15.52 -13.05
N GLU A 103 -1.63 -15.04 -12.16
CA GLU A 103 -2.94 -15.67 -11.90
C GLU A 103 -4.12 -15.06 -12.67
N GLY A 104 -3.90 -14.03 -13.51
CA GLY A 104 -4.95 -13.48 -14.37
C GLY A 104 -6.07 -12.78 -13.60
N THR A 105 -7.21 -13.45 -13.43
CA THR A 105 -8.38 -12.92 -12.71
C THR A 105 -8.91 -13.94 -11.70
N TYR A 106 -9.44 -13.44 -10.58
CA TYR A 106 -10.22 -14.23 -9.63
C TYR A 106 -11.65 -13.68 -9.56
N THR A 107 -12.63 -14.55 -9.71
CA THR A 107 -14.05 -14.15 -9.68
C THR A 107 -14.79 -14.93 -8.60
N VAL A 108 -15.59 -14.23 -7.79
CA VAL A 108 -16.48 -14.79 -6.80
C VAL A 108 -17.78 -14.01 -6.79
N GLY A 109 -18.90 -14.68 -7.07
CA GLY A 109 -20.19 -14.02 -7.24
C GLY A 109 -20.12 -12.93 -8.33
N GLU A 110 -20.53 -11.72 -8.00
CA GLU A 110 -20.48 -10.55 -8.91
C GLU A 110 -19.16 -9.76 -8.82
N MET A 111 -18.19 -10.19 -7.98
CA MET A 111 -16.91 -9.52 -7.82
C MET A 111 -15.81 -10.22 -8.63
N THR A 112 -15.01 -9.44 -9.35
CA THR A 112 -13.83 -9.91 -10.10
C THR A 112 -12.60 -9.10 -9.71
N ILE A 113 -11.52 -9.77 -9.33
CA ILE A 113 -10.20 -9.19 -9.10
C ILE A 113 -9.36 -9.40 -10.36
N ASP A 114 -8.94 -8.33 -11.03
CA ASP A 114 -8.01 -8.37 -12.15
C ASP A 114 -6.61 -8.01 -11.60
N TYR A 115 -5.79 -9.04 -11.41
CA TYR A 115 -4.44 -8.88 -10.87
C TYR A 115 -3.52 -8.12 -11.82
N ASN A 116 -3.73 -8.29 -13.15
CA ASN A 116 -2.89 -7.66 -14.17
C ASN A 116 -3.19 -6.16 -14.29
N LYS A 117 -4.46 -5.77 -14.20
CA LYS A 117 -4.88 -4.38 -14.27
C LYS A 117 -4.91 -3.68 -12.92
N HIS A 118 -4.66 -4.40 -11.82
CA HIS A 118 -4.79 -3.90 -10.43
C HIS A 118 -6.17 -3.27 -10.20
N GLN A 119 -7.23 -3.97 -10.59
CA GLN A 119 -8.60 -3.50 -10.49
C GLN A 119 -9.49 -4.53 -9.81
N VAL A 120 -10.49 -4.04 -9.10
CA VAL A 120 -11.61 -4.85 -8.61
C VAL A 120 -12.88 -4.34 -9.25
N LEU A 121 -13.60 -5.24 -9.87
CA LEU A 121 -14.90 -4.99 -10.48
C LEU A 121 -15.98 -5.61 -9.61
N VAL A 122 -17.07 -4.90 -9.38
CA VAL A 122 -18.30 -5.45 -8.79
C VAL A 122 -19.43 -5.15 -9.76
N ARG A 123 -20.14 -6.18 -10.21
CA ARG A 123 -21.17 -6.08 -11.28
C ARG A 123 -20.65 -5.46 -12.57
N GLY A 124 -19.37 -5.68 -12.88
CA GLY A 124 -18.71 -5.12 -14.06
C GLY A 124 -18.23 -3.67 -13.91
N GLU A 125 -18.50 -2.99 -12.79
CA GLU A 125 -18.07 -1.63 -12.51
C GLU A 125 -16.79 -1.62 -11.66
N ASN A 126 -15.83 -0.76 -12.00
CA ASN A 126 -14.59 -0.62 -11.24
C ASN A 126 -14.85 0.14 -9.91
N VAL A 127 -14.55 -0.49 -8.80
CA VAL A 127 -14.75 0.04 -7.45
C VAL A 127 -13.59 0.86 -6.89
N HIS A 128 -12.74 1.42 -7.68
CA HIS A 128 -11.68 2.38 -7.33
C HIS A 128 -11.07 2.20 -5.93
N LEU A 129 -10.40 1.06 -5.72
CA LEU A 129 -9.65 0.82 -4.49
C LEU A 129 -8.35 1.63 -4.49
N THR A 130 -7.90 2.07 -3.31
CA THR A 130 -6.53 2.55 -3.13
C THR A 130 -5.53 1.40 -3.33
N LEU A 131 -4.24 1.70 -3.44
CA LEU A 131 -3.22 0.66 -3.62
C LEU A 131 -3.20 -0.31 -2.43
N SER A 132 -3.28 0.19 -1.20
CA SER A 132 -3.30 -0.64 0.02
C SER A 132 -4.55 -1.51 0.08
N GLU A 133 -5.72 -0.94 -0.24
CA GLU A 133 -6.98 -1.70 -0.29
C GLU A 133 -6.92 -2.79 -1.36
N PHE A 134 -6.42 -2.47 -2.57
CA PHE A 134 -6.25 -3.47 -3.62
C PHE A 134 -5.31 -4.61 -3.19
N ARG A 135 -4.17 -4.29 -2.57
CA ARG A 135 -3.20 -5.31 -2.11
C ARG A 135 -3.81 -6.25 -1.07
N ILE A 136 -4.67 -5.73 -0.17
CA ILE A 136 -5.40 -6.57 0.80
C ILE A 136 -6.35 -7.52 0.06
N VAL A 137 -7.17 -6.98 -0.85
CA VAL A 137 -8.15 -7.78 -1.61
C VAL A 137 -7.44 -8.82 -2.47
N ALA A 138 -6.34 -8.45 -3.15
CA ALA A 138 -5.55 -9.34 -3.98
C ALA A 138 -4.91 -10.48 -3.17
N LEU A 139 -4.36 -10.17 -1.98
CA LEU A 139 -3.80 -11.17 -1.08
C LEU A 139 -4.87 -12.16 -0.61
N LEU A 140 -6.02 -11.65 -0.17
CA LEU A 140 -7.14 -12.50 0.27
C LEU A 140 -7.71 -13.34 -0.87
N GLY A 141 -7.79 -12.78 -2.08
CA GLY A 141 -8.21 -13.50 -3.28
C GLY A 141 -7.28 -14.64 -3.68
N LYS A 142 -5.96 -14.43 -3.55
CA LYS A 142 -4.96 -15.48 -3.79
C LYS A 142 -5.15 -16.70 -2.88
N PHE A 143 -5.62 -16.47 -1.67
CA PHE A 143 -5.88 -17.51 -0.68
C PHE A 143 -7.38 -17.66 -0.38
N ALA A 144 -8.22 -17.48 -1.39
CA ALA A 144 -9.67 -17.60 -1.22
C ALA A 144 -10.05 -18.91 -0.50
N GLY A 145 -11.07 -18.84 0.35
CA GLY A 145 -11.50 -19.94 1.21
C GLY A 145 -10.66 -20.12 2.48
N LYS A 146 -9.40 -19.61 2.51
CA LYS A 146 -8.51 -19.75 3.68
C LYS A 146 -8.57 -18.53 4.58
N VAL A 147 -8.49 -18.77 5.89
CA VAL A 147 -8.36 -17.70 6.89
C VAL A 147 -6.92 -17.24 6.93
N LEU A 148 -6.67 -15.97 6.63
CA LEU A 148 -5.38 -15.33 6.83
C LEU A 148 -5.38 -14.56 8.15
N THR A 149 -4.38 -14.81 9.00
CA THR A 149 -4.27 -14.15 10.30
C THR A 149 -3.94 -12.67 10.14
N TYR A 150 -4.33 -11.85 11.12
CA TYR A 150 -3.99 -10.40 11.12
C TYR A 150 -2.49 -10.20 10.94
N ASP A 151 -1.68 -10.96 11.69
CA ASP A 151 -0.23 -10.90 11.65
C ASP A 151 0.35 -11.26 10.28
N TYR A 152 -0.19 -12.29 9.63
CA TYR A 152 0.25 -12.70 8.30
C TYR A 152 -0.04 -11.60 7.27
N ILE A 153 -1.27 -11.08 7.25
CA ILE A 153 -1.67 -10.01 6.32
C ILE A 153 -0.80 -8.76 6.52
N ILE A 154 -0.60 -8.37 7.78
CA ILE A 154 0.20 -7.19 8.12
C ILE A 154 1.65 -7.36 7.67
N LYS A 155 2.28 -8.49 7.99
CA LYS A 155 3.67 -8.78 7.62
C LYS A 155 3.88 -8.86 6.12
N GLU A 156 2.95 -9.47 5.41
CA GLU A 156 3.01 -9.64 3.95
C GLU A 156 2.88 -8.30 3.22
N LEU A 157 1.99 -7.43 3.67
CA LEU A 157 1.68 -6.18 2.98
C LEU A 157 2.58 -5.02 3.41
N TRP A 158 3.01 -4.98 4.67
CA TRP A 158 3.74 -3.85 5.27
C TRP A 158 5.09 -4.22 5.87
N GLY A 159 5.47 -5.50 5.76
CA GLY A 159 6.78 -5.99 6.16
C GLY A 159 6.84 -6.55 7.59
N PRO A 160 7.93 -7.27 7.91
CA PRO A 160 8.03 -8.08 9.12
C PRO A 160 8.06 -7.27 10.43
N ARG A 161 8.32 -5.96 10.37
CA ARG A 161 8.33 -5.06 11.54
C ARG A 161 7.00 -4.30 11.73
N ALA A 162 6.07 -4.42 10.83
CA ALA A 162 4.74 -3.80 10.91
C ALA A 162 3.79 -4.54 11.89
N GLY A 163 4.31 -5.06 13.00
CA GLY A 163 3.52 -5.85 13.94
C GLY A 163 3.13 -5.04 15.19
N GLY A 164 1.96 -5.37 15.77
CA GLY A 164 1.50 -4.93 17.08
C GLY A 164 0.12 -4.28 17.10
N ASP A 165 -0.30 -3.60 16.06
CA ASP A 165 -1.65 -3.03 15.98
C ASP A 165 -2.31 -3.41 14.66
N ASN A 166 -3.41 -4.17 14.76
CA ASN A 166 -4.23 -4.53 13.61
C ASN A 166 -5.29 -3.46 13.28
N GLN A 167 -5.23 -2.29 13.93
CA GLN A 167 -6.19 -1.20 13.72
C GLN A 167 -6.19 -0.73 12.27
N ILE A 168 -5.00 -0.62 11.66
CA ILE A 168 -4.87 -0.19 10.27
C ILE A 168 -5.53 -1.16 9.31
N LEU A 169 -5.35 -2.46 9.52
CA LEU A 169 -5.98 -3.48 8.70
C LEU A 169 -7.51 -3.41 8.87
N ARG A 170 -8.01 -3.18 10.08
CA ARG A 170 -9.44 -3.02 10.36
C ARG A 170 -10.03 -1.81 9.64
N VAL A 171 -9.33 -0.67 9.64
CA VAL A 171 -9.78 0.54 8.94
C VAL A 171 -9.85 0.29 7.44
N ASN A 172 -8.81 -0.30 6.84
CA ASN A 172 -8.81 -0.65 5.43
C ASN A 172 -9.94 -1.64 5.10
N MET A 173 -10.14 -2.69 5.91
CA MET A 173 -11.24 -3.64 5.71
C MET A 173 -12.61 -2.99 5.75
N ALA A 174 -12.83 -2.03 6.68
CA ALA A 174 -14.09 -1.28 6.73
C ALA A 174 -14.28 -0.44 5.44
N ASN A 175 -13.22 0.21 4.94
CA ASN A 175 -13.26 1.00 3.71
C ASN A 175 -13.49 0.11 2.48
N ILE A 176 -12.80 -1.03 2.39
CA ILE A 176 -12.99 -2.00 1.30
C ILE A 176 -14.44 -2.48 1.28
N ARG A 177 -14.98 -2.92 2.40
CA ARG A 177 -16.37 -3.40 2.47
C ARG A 177 -17.38 -2.35 2.01
N ARG A 178 -17.20 -1.08 2.37
CA ARG A 178 -18.08 0.00 1.87
C ARG A 178 -18.07 0.14 0.36
N LYS A 179 -17.01 -0.30 -0.30
CA LYS A 179 -16.84 -0.19 -1.75
C LYS A 179 -17.29 -1.44 -2.50
N ILE A 180 -17.08 -2.63 -1.93
CA ILE A 180 -17.35 -3.89 -2.65
C ILE A 180 -18.60 -4.62 -2.17
N GLU A 181 -19.01 -4.46 -0.91
CA GLU A 181 -20.15 -5.17 -0.34
C GLU A 181 -21.45 -4.38 -0.55
N LYS A 182 -22.54 -5.09 -0.84
CA LYS A 182 -23.88 -4.50 -0.89
C LYS A 182 -24.32 -3.99 0.49
N ASN A 183 -24.03 -4.78 1.53
CA ASN A 183 -24.23 -4.42 2.92
C ASN A 183 -22.93 -4.71 3.70
N PRO A 184 -22.15 -3.69 4.11
CA PRO A 184 -20.90 -3.90 4.86
C PRO A 184 -21.05 -4.65 6.19
N ALA A 185 -22.26 -4.65 6.79
CA ALA A 185 -22.55 -5.37 8.02
C ALA A 185 -22.83 -6.87 7.79
N GLU A 186 -23.24 -7.23 6.58
CA GLU A 186 -23.52 -8.60 6.15
C GLU A 186 -22.70 -8.91 4.89
N PRO A 187 -21.38 -9.06 5.02
CA PRO A 187 -20.49 -9.17 3.87
C PRO A 187 -20.70 -10.47 3.10
N GLU A 188 -20.69 -10.38 1.76
CA GLU A 188 -20.79 -11.52 0.84
C GLU A 188 -19.41 -12.01 0.39
N TYR A 189 -18.40 -11.12 0.35
CA TYR A 189 -17.06 -11.42 -0.20
C TYR A 189 -15.98 -11.53 0.86
N LEU A 190 -15.99 -10.65 1.87
CA LEU A 190 -14.91 -10.56 2.86
C LEU A 190 -15.43 -10.81 4.27
N PHE A 191 -15.10 -11.96 4.83
CA PHE A 191 -15.52 -12.38 6.17
C PHE A 191 -14.49 -12.02 7.23
N THR A 192 -14.96 -11.78 8.46
CA THR A 192 -14.11 -11.61 9.65
C THR A 192 -14.18 -12.89 10.46
N GLU A 193 -13.04 -13.53 10.66
CA GLU A 193 -12.88 -14.62 11.61
C GLU A 193 -12.43 -13.98 12.95
N VAL A 194 -13.37 -13.84 13.86
CA VAL A 194 -13.18 -13.06 15.09
C VAL A 194 -11.99 -13.58 15.90
N GLY A 195 -11.09 -12.67 16.26
CA GLY A 195 -9.87 -13.01 17.01
C GLY A 195 -8.75 -13.62 16.16
N VAL A 196 -8.98 -13.97 14.89
CA VAL A 196 -8.02 -14.67 14.04
C VAL A 196 -7.55 -13.82 12.87
N GLY A 197 -8.47 -13.36 12.00
CA GLY A 197 -8.10 -12.68 10.78
C GLY A 197 -9.27 -12.44 9.83
N TYR A 198 -8.96 -12.51 8.53
CA TYR A 198 -9.94 -12.32 7.46
C TYR A 198 -9.87 -13.46 6.44
N ARG A 199 -10.98 -13.70 5.77
CA ARG A 199 -11.13 -14.71 4.71
C ARG A 199 -11.93 -14.12 3.55
N MET A 200 -11.53 -14.42 2.33
CA MET A 200 -12.33 -14.17 1.14
C MET A 200 -13.25 -15.36 0.86
N ALA A 201 -14.44 -15.07 0.38
CA ALA A 201 -15.35 -16.09 -0.13
C ALA A 201 -14.65 -16.95 -1.19
N GLU A 202 -14.93 -18.23 -1.19
CA GLU A 202 -14.48 -19.17 -2.20
C GLU A 202 -15.51 -19.28 -3.32
N ASN A 203 -15.04 -19.43 -4.56
CA ASN A 203 -15.94 -19.72 -5.67
C ASN A 203 -16.43 -21.15 -5.48
N SER A 204 -17.67 -21.30 -5.04
CA SER A 204 -18.30 -22.62 -4.99
C SER A 204 -18.49 -23.08 -6.43
N GLU A 205 -17.70 -24.06 -6.86
CA GLU A 205 -17.99 -24.78 -8.08
C GLU A 205 -19.42 -25.33 -7.95
N GLN A 206 -20.34 -24.85 -8.80
CA GLN A 206 -21.67 -25.43 -8.98
C GLN A 206 -21.57 -26.68 -9.82
#